data_e366e8c0d7a964335cebbf1a09271096
#
_entry.id   e366e8c0d7a964335cebbf1a09271096
#
_cell.length_a   1.000
_cell.length_b   1.000
_cell.length_c   1.000
_cell.angle_alpha   90.00
_cell.angle_beta   90.00
_cell.angle_gamma   90.00
#
_symmetry.space_group_name_H-M   'P 1'
#
loop_
_entity.id
_entity.type
_entity.pdbx_description
1 polymer ?
#
loop_
_entity_poly.entity_id
_entity_poly.type
_entity_poly.pdbx_seq_one_letter_code
_entity_poly.pdbx_strand_id
1 'polypeptide(L)'
;MRVLHHLVAIGTPCLEGSGDPIMNVVIIGAGRRGIVHGRAAAAFSGTEVVGVVDPDTARASALASEIGGEAFTDHRQALEMTQPQAVFLTSPPPLHVDQAIDAIGVGATVMIEKPVAFDLAEVARLRQVATTADRLVMVCQQHRYATGAARTREALAGRKIALIHTWGYRQKPDIKANWHRAWGGGHIVENQIHPLDLTRYLLGDRGEPISMYARYNESFYEKSDGWDNWDSYSVSFECKGGAVGSVATTYGAFPGIQGSWGHDIVAEGLVVKIRGHNFELLFEDGTVETIASEIDPTITIAHAFLHASRTGDHSALRQDYDDAARSLEICLAANTSAMTGQVVKLA
;
A
#
# COMPACT_ATOMS: atom_id res chain seq x y z
N MET A 1 -8.76 33.89 9.94
CA MET A 1 -8.04 32.61 9.70
C MET A 1 -7.82 31.93 11.05
N ARG A 2 -8.66 30.98 11.42
CA ARG A 2 -8.47 30.19 12.64
C ARG A 2 -7.76 28.90 12.22
N VAL A 3 -6.51 28.75 12.62
CA VAL A 3 -5.76 27.50 12.48
C VAL A 3 -6.09 26.66 13.70
N LEU A 4 -6.86 25.59 13.51
CA LEU A 4 -7.14 24.62 14.55
C LEU A 4 -6.14 23.48 14.44
N HIS A 5 -5.17 23.44 15.33
CA HIS A 5 -4.31 22.29 15.53
C HIS A 5 -5.07 21.26 16.40
N HIS A 6 -5.63 20.23 15.79
CA HIS A 6 -6.19 19.10 16.52
C HIS A 6 -5.07 18.06 16.72
N LEU A 7 -4.54 18.03 17.92
CA LEU A 7 -3.79 16.90 18.46
C LEU A 7 -4.79 15.76 18.74
N VAL A 8 -4.96 14.84 17.82
CA VAL A 8 -5.60 13.56 18.11
C VAL A 8 -4.52 12.69 18.73
N ALA A 9 -4.47 12.66 20.06
CA ALA A 9 -3.69 11.68 20.78
C ALA A 9 -4.30 10.30 20.50
N ILE A 10 -3.72 9.57 19.55
CA ILE A 10 -3.91 8.13 19.47
C ILE A 10 -3.10 7.57 20.63
N GLY A 11 -3.77 7.37 21.78
CA GLY A 11 -3.20 6.64 22.88
C GLY A 11 -2.77 5.28 22.39
N THR A 12 -1.48 5.05 22.33
CA THR A 12 -0.92 3.71 22.35
C THR A 12 -1.44 3.07 23.63
N PRO A 13 -2.27 2.01 23.59
CA PRO A 13 -2.56 1.29 24.81
C PRO A 13 -1.26 0.60 25.21
N CYS A 14 -0.55 1.17 26.20
CA CYS A 14 0.37 0.40 27.01
C CYS A 14 -0.48 -0.63 27.75
N LEU A 15 -0.67 -1.80 27.16
CA LEU A 15 -1.19 -2.97 27.84
C LEU A 15 -0.02 -3.55 28.65
N GLU A 16 0.12 -3.08 29.89
CA GLU A 16 0.94 -3.75 30.90
C GLU A 16 0.42 -5.17 31.09
N GLY A 17 1.27 -6.18 30.82
CA GLY A 17 1.26 -7.48 31.45
C GLY A 17 -0.05 -8.28 31.43
N SER A 18 -0.70 -8.46 30.28
CA SER A 18 -1.57 -9.62 30.06
C SER A 18 -0.68 -10.84 29.85
N GLY A 19 -0.93 -11.94 30.55
CA GLY A 19 -0.19 -13.20 30.35
C GLY A 19 -0.49 -13.89 29.02
N ASP A 20 -0.81 -13.14 27.99
CA ASP A 20 -1.06 -13.61 26.63
C ASP A 20 0.24 -14.11 26.01
N PRO A 21 0.21 -15.20 25.25
CA PRO A 21 1.38 -15.74 24.61
C PRO A 21 2.00 -14.72 23.63
N ILE A 22 3.33 -14.66 23.59
CA ILE A 22 4.08 -13.85 22.62
C ILE A 22 3.81 -14.41 21.23
N MET A 23 3.49 -13.54 20.29
CA MET A 23 3.24 -13.88 18.90
C MET A 23 4.55 -13.85 18.11
N ASN A 24 4.94 -14.98 17.54
CA ASN A 24 6.13 -15.12 16.70
C ASN A 24 5.88 -14.53 15.31
N VAL A 25 6.80 -13.71 14.84
CA VAL A 25 6.73 -13.00 13.57
C VAL A 25 7.93 -13.34 12.70
N VAL A 26 7.71 -13.57 11.41
CA VAL A 26 8.76 -13.72 10.40
C VAL A 26 8.66 -12.60 9.37
N ILE A 27 9.81 -12.04 8.99
CA ILE A 27 9.94 -11.04 7.93
C ILE A 27 10.58 -11.71 6.71
N ILE A 28 9.87 -11.77 5.59
CA ILE A 28 10.38 -12.32 4.32
C ILE A 28 10.68 -11.16 3.37
N GLY A 29 11.99 -10.94 3.13
CA GLY A 29 12.55 -9.82 2.41
C GLY A 29 13.17 -8.78 3.36
N ALA A 30 14.50 -8.68 3.39
CA ALA A 30 15.25 -7.74 4.24
C ALA A 30 15.67 -6.45 3.49
N GLY A 31 14.92 -6.07 2.45
CA GLY A 31 15.07 -4.82 1.72
C GLY A 31 14.50 -3.61 2.49
N ARG A 32 14.44 -2.45 1.80
CA ARG A 32 13.95 -1.19 2.40
C ARG A 32 12.58 -1.35 3.11
N ARG A 33 11.63 -2.09 2.51
CA ARG A 33 10.31 -2.31 3.11
C ARG A 33 10.38 -3.29 4.29
N GLY A 34 11.19 -4.36 4.17
CA GLY A 34 11.40 -5.31 5.25
C GLY A 34 11.97 -4.67 6.50
N ILE A 35 12.90 -3.73 6.35
CA ILE A 35 13.45 -2.95 7.47
C ILE A 35 12.35 -2.17 8.20
N VAL A 36 11.48 -1.48 7.45
CA VAL A 36 10.40 -0.68 8.06
C VAL A 36 9.37 -1.56 8.78
N HIS A 37 8.91 -2.63 8.12
CA HIS A 37 7.94 -3.56 8.73
C HIS A 37 8.55 -4.36 9.89
N GLY A 38 9.80 -4.79 9.75
CA GLY A 38 10.53 -5.50 10.80
C GLY A 38 10.69 -4.67 12.07
N ARG A 39 11.08 -3.40 11.93
CA ARG A 39 11.14 -2.46 13.06
C ARG A 39 9.78 -2.22 13.69
N ALA A 40 8.73 -2.08 12.87
CA ALA A 40 7.37 -1.92 13.37
C ALA A 40 6.91 -3.17 14.14
N ALA A 41 7.22 -4.37 13.65
CA ALA A 41 6.90 -5.63 14.32
C ALA A 41 7.66 -5.79 15.64
N ALA A 42 8.96 -5.50 15.65
CA ALA A 42 9.79 -5.58 16.86
C ALA A 42 9.36 -4.56 17.95
N ALA A 43 8.81 -3.41 17.53
CA ALA A 43 8.32 -2.39 18.44
C ALA A 43 6.90 -2.64 18.98
N PHE A 44 6.16 -3.61 18.42
CA PHE A 44 4.79 -3.91 18.83
C PHE A 44 4.79 -4.81 20.06
N SER A 45 4.11 -4.38 21.13
CA SER A 45 4.04 -5.16 22.37
C SER A 45 3.35 -6.52 22.19
N GLY A 46 3.96 -7.58 22.71
CA GLY A 46 3.46 -8.95 22.61
C GLY A 46 3.81 -9.65 21.32
N THR A 47 4.79 -9.16 20.55
CA THR A 47 5.38 -9.84 19.40
C THR A 47 6.87 -10.07 19.60
N GLU A 48 7.38 -11.11 18.97
CA GLU A 48 8.80 -11.41 18.85
C GLU A 48 9.12 -11.73 17.39
N VAL A 49 10.11 -11.05 16.82
CA VAL A 49 10.63 -11.42 15.50
C VAL A 49 11.54 -12.63 15.69
N VAL A 50 11.14 -13.78 15.17
CA VAL A 50 11.86 -15.06 15.31
C VAL A 50 12.67 -15.42 14.07
N GLY A 51 12.40 -14.77 12.92
CA GLY A 51 13.13 -15.03 11.68
C GLY A 51 13.11 -13.86 10.70
N VAL A 52 14.23 -13.69 10.02
CA VAL A 52 14.39 -12.73 8.92
C VAL A 52 14.94 -13.46 7.71
N VAL A 53 14.26 -13.37 6.58
CA VAL A 53 14.59 -14.12 5.35
C VAL A 53 14.99 -13.14 4.24
N ASP A 54 16.15 -13.37 3.64
CA ASP A 54 16.57 -12.73 2.38
C ASP A 54 17.60 -13.62 1.68
N PRO A 55 17.52 -13.83 0.35
CA PRO A 55 18.56 -14.59 -0.36
C PRO A 55 19.96 -13.98 -0.22
N ASP A 56 20.06 -12.70 0.08
CA ASP A 56 21.30 -12.04 0.50
C ASP A 56 21.49 -12.23 2.01
N THR A 57 22.35 -13.17 2.38
CA THR A 57 22.67 -13.49 3.78
C THR A 57 23.12 -12.26 4.59
N ALA A 58 23.84 -11.32 3.97
CA ALA A 58 24.31 -10.12 4.68
C ALA A 58 23.12 -9.22 5.06
N ARG A 59 22.13 -9.06 4.17
CA ARG A 59 20.91 -8.30 4.47
C ARG A 59 20.06 -8.98 5.53
N ALA A 60 19.87 -10.31 5.42
CA ALA A 60 19.12 -11.08 6.41
C ALA A 60 19.77 -10.93 7.80
N SER A 61 21.09 -11.16 7.90
CA SER A 61 21.82 -11.09 9.16
C SER A 61 21.85 -9.67 9.74
N ALA A 62 22.01 -8.65 8.91
CA ALA A 62 22.02 -7.25 9.39
C ALA A 62 20.66 -6.89 10.02
N LEU A 63 19.56 -7.21 9.36
CA LEU A 63 18.23 -6.91 9.90
C LEU A 63 17.92 -7.77 11.14
N ALA A 64 18.22 -9.08 11.12
CA ALA A 64 18.02 -9.95 12.26
C ALA A 64 18.81 -9.48 13.50
N SER A 65 20.05 -8.99 13.32
CA SER A 65 20.84 -8.43 14.41
C SER A 65 20.22 -7.17 15.02
N GLU A 66 19.46 -6.40 14.24
CA GLU A 66 18.83 -5.17 14.68
C GLU A 66 17.50 -5.42 15.41
N ILE A 67 16.64 -6.30 14.85
CA ILE A 67 15.24 -6.47 15.31
C ILE A 67 14.99 -7.78 16.07
N GLY A 68 15.98 -8.65 16.16
CA GLY A 68 15.88 -10.00 16.71
C GLY A 68 15.63 -11.06 15.63
N GLY A 69 15.62 -12.32 16.07
CA GLY A 69 15.38 -13.49 15.24
C GLY A 69 16.63 -14.09 14.59
N GLU A 70 16.44 -15.20 13.92
CA GLU A 70 17.46 -15.92 13.16
C GLU A 70 17.42 -15.49 11.69
N ALA A 71 18.60 -15.44 11.04
CA ALA A 71 18.72 -15.10 9.62
C ALA A 71 18.62 -16.37 8.76
N PHE A 72 17.74 -16.33 7.76
CA PHE A 72 17.51 -17.41 6.81
C PHE A 72 17.71 -16.92 5.37
N THR A 73 18.05 -17.85 4.47
CA THR A 73 18.11 -17.58 3.02
C THR A 73 16.94 -18.19 2.26
N ASP A 74 16.20 -19.10 2.89
CA ASP A 74 15.03 -19.78 2.34
C ASP A 74 13.82 -19.58 3.27
N HIS A 75 12.69 -19.12 2.71
CA HIS A 75 11.49 -18.83 3.49
C HIS A 75 10.80 -20.09 4.02
N ARG A 76 10.84 -21.22 3.28
CA ARG A 76 10.22 -22.47 3.73
C ARG A 76 10.94 -23.02 4.94
N GLN A 77 12.28 -22.96 4.91
CA GLN A 77 13.09 -23.35 6.07
C GLN A 77 12.74 -22.49 7.29
N ALA A 78 12.65 -21.15 7.11
CA ALA A 78 12.28 -20.26 8.19
C ALA A 78 10.87 -20.58 8.75
N LEU A 79 9.89 -20.78 7.89
CA LEU A 79 8.51 -21.11 8.28
C LEU A 79 8.44 -22.47 9.02
N GLU A 80 9.14 -23.48 8.54
CA GLU A 80 9.19 -24.80 9.15
C GLU A 80 9.84 -24.76 10.55
N MET A 81 10.97 -24.08 10.67
CA MET A 81 11.73 -24.03 11.93
C MET A 81 11.07 -23.14 12.99
N THR A 82 10.44 -22.04 12.59
CA THR A 82 9.95 -21.05 13.54
C THR A 82 8.45 -21.11 13.81
N GLN A 83 7.65 -21.76 12.95
CA GLN A 83 6.19 -21.87 13.06
C GLN A 83 5.53 -20.56 13.47
N PRO A 84 5.69 -19.46 12.68
CA PRO A 84 5.24 -18.15 13.08
C PRO A 84 3.71 -18.03 13.05
N GLN A 85 3.15 -17.14 13.87
CA GLN A 85 1.73 -16.79 13.83
C GLN A 85 1.44 -15.66 12.84
N ALA A 86 2.44 -14.81 12.52
CA ALA A 86 2.30 -13.74 11.55
C ALA A 86 3.54 -13.63 10.66
N VAL A 87 3.32 -13.31 9.38
CA VAL A 87 4.39 -13.14 8.37
C VAL A 87 4.20 -11.83 7.64
N PHE A 88 5.29 -11.07 7.49
CA PHE A 88 5.36 -9.92 6.59
C PHE A 88 6.09 -10.30 5.31
N LEU A 89 5.42 -10.17 4.17
CA LEU A 89 5.99 -10.38 2.84
C LEU A 89 6.38 -9.04 2.23
N THR A 90 7.67 -8.82 2.11
CA THR A 90 8.29 -7.61 1.57
C THR A 90 9.31 -7.93 0.48
N SER A 91 9.24 -9.15 -0.03
CA SER A 91 9.98 -9.65 -1.19
C SER A 91 9.50 -9.00 -2.50
N PRO A 92 10.11 -9.28 -3.65
CA PRO A 92 9.58 -8.84 -4.95
C PRO A 92 8.19 -9.42 -5.26
N PRO A 93 7.29 -8.63 -5.88
CA PRO A 93 5.89 -9.02 -6.12
C PRO A 93 5.65 -10.37 -6.80
N PRO A 94 6.48 -10.83 -7.77
CA PRO A 94 6.30 -12.15 -8.38
C PRO A 94 6.39 -13.34 -7.41
N LEU A 95 6.92 -13.12 -6.19
CA LEU A 95 7.08 -14.16 -5.17
C LEU A 95 5.95 -14.14 -4.12
N HIS A 96 5.16 -13.07 -4.07
CA HIS A 96 4.23 -12.82 -2.98
C HIS A 96 3.21 -13.92 -2.80
N VAL A 97 2.56 -14.36 -3.87
CA VAL A 97 1.44 -15.32 -3.78
C VAL A 97 1.91 -16.69 -3.30
N ASP A 98 3.01 -17.22 -3.85
CA ASP A 98 3.55 -18.51 -3.43
C ASP A 98 4.04 -18.46 -1.98
N GLN A 99 4.77 -17.40 -1.60
CA GLN A 99 5.23 -17.23 -0.23
C GLN A 99 4.09 -17.06 0.76
N ALA A 100 3.00 -16.35 0.36
CA ALA A 100 1.81 -16.22 1.18
C ALA A 100 1.11 -17.58 1.40
N ILE A 101 1.00 -18.41 0.35
CA ILE A 101 0.42 -19.73 0.43
C ILE A 101 1.26 -20.63 1.35
N ASP A 102 2.60 -20.60 1.23
CA ASP A 102 3.49 -21.35 2.11
C ASP A 102 3.34 -20.90 3.58
N ALA A 103 3.20 -19.58 3.84
CA ALA A 103 2.98 -19.06 5.18
C ALA A 103 1.60 -19.46 5.75
N ILE A 104 0.54 -19.41 4.94
CA ILE A 104 -0.79 -19.90 5.32
C ILE A 104 -0.74 -21.40 5.63
N GLY A 105 0.06 -22.16 4.90
CA GLY A 105 0.25 -23.60 5.09
C GLY A 105 0.76 -23.99 6.48
N VAL A 106 1.53 -23.13 7.14
CA VAL A 106 1.95 -23.31 8.55
C VAL A 106 1.01 -22.63 9.56
N GLY A 107 -0.12 -22.08 9.09
CA GLY A 107 -1.14 -21.48 9.94
C GLY A 107 -0.94 -19.99 10.24
N ALA A 108 0.01 -19.32 9.60
CA ALA A 108 0.27 -17.90 9.82
C ALA A 108 -0.79 -16.99 9.17
N THR A 109 -1.02 -15.83 9.77
CA THR A 109 -1.63 -14.66 9.12
C THR A 109 -0.56 -13.94 8.28
N VAL A 110 -0.96 -13.24 7.21
CA VAL A 110 0.00 -12.69 6.26
C VAL A 110 -0.30 -11.24 5.94
N MET A 111 0.71 -10.38 6.06
CA MET A 111 0.71 -9.04 5.50
C MET A 111 1.62 -8.98 4.29
N ILE A 112 1.11 -8.53 3.16
CA ILE A 112 1.80 -8.51 1.87
C ILE A 112 2.04 -7.07 1.43
N GLU A 113 3.27 -6.74 1.04
CA GLU A 113 3.54 -5.48 0.34
C GLU A 113 2.80 -5.43 -1.01
N LYS A 114 2.44 -4.24 -1.41
CA LYS A 114 1.77 -4.02 -2.69
C LYS A 114 2.80 -4.04 -3.87
N PRO A 115 2.37 -4.43 -5.07
CA PRO A 115 1.11 -5.12 -5.37
C PRO A 115 1.15 -6.57 -4.91
N VAL A 116 -0.02 -7.14 -4.62
CA VAL A 116 -0.10 -8.56 -4.21
C VAL A 116 0.38 -9.51 -5.32
N ALA A 117 0.07 -9.18 -6.57
CA ALA A 117 0.46 -9.88 -7.79
C ALA A 117 0.35 -8.94 -9.00
N PHE A 118 0.63 -9.44 -10.21
CA PHE A 118 0.38 -8.74 -11.49
C PHE A 118 -0.71 -9.41 -12.32
N ASP A 119 -1.30 -10.52 -11.82
CA ASP A 119 -2.34 -11.30 -12.47
C ASP A 119 -3.49 -11.52 -11.50
N LEU A 120 -4.72 -11.25 -11.96
CA LEU A 120 -5.93 -11.45 -11.18
C LEU A 120 -6.22 -12.94 -10.88
N ALA A 121 -5.73 -13.86 -11.70
CA ALA A 121 -5.83 -15.30 -11.41
C ALA A 121 -5.00 -15.68 -10.18
N GLU A 122 -3.80 -15.12 -10.03
CA GLU A 122 -2.97 -15.29 -8.83
C GLU A 122 -3.61 -14.66 -7.60
N VAL A 123 -4.23 -13.48 -7.74
CA VAL A 123 -5.02 -12.85 -6.67
C VAL A 123 -6.17 -13.76 -6.22
N ALA A 124 -6.90 -14.35 -7.16
CA ALA A 124 -8.01 -15.28 -6.88
C ALA A 124 -7.51 -16.58 -6.23
N ARG A 125 -6.36 -17.12 -6.67
CA ARG A 125 -5.71 -18.30 -6.09
C ARG A 125 -5.39 -18.09 -4.60
N LEU A 126 -4.77 -16.97 -4.26
CA LEU A 126 -4.46 -16.65 -2.88
C LEU A 126 -5.72 -16.44 -2.03
N ARG A 127 -6.74 -15.73 -2.58
CA ARG A 127 -8.05 -15.57 -1.92
C ARG A 127 -8.65 -16.91 -1.53
N GLN A 128 -8.68 -17.86 -2.47
CA GLN A 128 -9.23 -19.20 -2.23
C GLN A 128 -8.50 -19.92 -1.10
N VAL A 129 -7.16 -19.87 -1.09
CA VAL A 129 -6.35 -20.51 -0.04
C VAL A 129 -6.60 -19.85 1.31
N ALA A 130 -6.57 -18.52 1.37
CA ALA A 130 -6.80 -17.76 2.60
C ALA A 130 -8.20 -18.04 3.20
N THR A 131 -9.23 -18.03 2.35
CA THR A 131 -10.60 -18.34 2.78
C THR A 131 -10.75 -19.78 3.25
N THR A 132 -10.17 -20.74 2.55
CA THR A 132 -10.25 -22.17 2.92
C THR A 132 -9.54 -22.45 4.25
N ALA A 133 -8.42 -21.78 4.48
CA ALA A 133 -7.65 -21.93 5.71
C ALA A 133 -8.15 -21.06 6.87
N ASP A 134 -9.13 -20.19 6.63
CA ASP A 134 -9.60 -19.17 7.58
C ASP A 134 -8.43 -18.35 8.15
N ARG A 135 -7.63 -17.76 7.26
CA ARG A 135 -6.46 -16.95 7.63
C ARG A 135 -6.55 -15.52 7.10
N LEU A 136 -6.23 -14.59 7.98
CA LEU A 136 -6.14 -13.18 7.62
C LEU A 136 -5.00 -12.98 6.62
N VAL A 137 -5.34 -12.41 5.47
CA VAL A 137 -4.38 -11.87 4.50
C VAL A 137 -4.69 -10.39 4.31
N MET A 138 -3.70 -9.54 4.50
CA MET A 138 -3.81 -8.09 4.37
C MET A 138 -2.78 -7.56 3.38
N VAL A 139 -3.17 -6.64 2.51
CA VAL A 139 -2.26 -5.96 1.57
C VAL A 139 -1.89 -4.59 2.11
N CYS A 140 -0.62 -4.19 1.99
CA CYS A 140 -0.11 -2.94 2.56
C CYS A 140 -0.55 -1.70 1.76
N GLN A 141 -1.80 -1.26 1.96
CA GLN A 141 -2.33 0.01 1.44
C GLN A 141 -2.21 1.11 2.52
N GLN A 142 -0.96 1.45 2.86
CA GLN A 142 -0.65 2.26 4.02
C GLN A 142 -1.26 3.68 4.01
N HIS A 143 -1.55 4.28 2.85
CA HIS A 143 -2.10 5.65 2.79
C HIS A 143 -3.46 5.79 3.48
N ARG A 144 -4.25 4.71 3.56
CA ARG A 144 -5.49 4.69 4.35
C ARG A 144 -5.25 4.93 5.84
N TYR A 145 -4.02 4.61 6.32
CA TYR A 145 -3.62 4.71 7.73
C TYR A 145 -2.87 6.00 8.06
N ALA A 146 -2.74 6.92 7.10
CA ALA A 146 -2.23 8.26 7.37
C ALA A 146 -3.15 9.00 8.36
N THR A 147 -2.56 9.81 9.24
CA THR A 147 -3.25 10.49 10.34
C THR A 147 -4.49 11.26 9.87
N GLY A 148 -4.40 11.97 8.73
CA GLY A 148 -5.51 12.75 8.18
C GLY A 148 -6.60 11.95 7.45
N ALA A 149 -6.38 10.67 7.14
CA ALA A 149 -7.27 9.93 6.23
C ALA A 149 -8.68 9.72 6.80
N ALA A 150 -8.82 9.35 8.07
CA ALA A 150 -10.13 9.14 8.70
C ALA A 150 -10.92 10.46 8.80
N ARG A 151 -10.28 11.54 9.24
CA ARG A 151 -10.90 12.88 9.32
C ARG A 151 -11.34 13.40 7.94
N THR A 152 -10.51 13.17 6.92
CA THR A 152 -10.85 13.56 5.54
C THR A 152 -12.04 12.77 5.01
N ARG A 153 -12.10 11.46 5.26
CA ARG A 153 -13.24 10.61 4.91
C ARG A 153 -14.53 11.14 5.54
N GLU A 154 -14.48 11.49 6.82
CA GLU A 154 -15.62 12.07 7.54
C GLU A 154 -16.04 13.40 6.91
N ALA A 155 -15.08 14.31 6.64
CA ALA A 155 -15.37 15.61 6.02
C ALA A 155 -15.98 15.50 4.62
N LEU A 156 -15.61 14.47 3.85
CA LEU A 156 -16.16 14.20 2.51
C LEU A 156 -17.51 13.47 2.52
N ALA A 157 -17.93 12.93 3.68
CA ALA A 157 -19.18 12.18 3.78
C ALA A 157 -20.39 13.00 3.33
N GLY A 158 -21.21 12.42 2.44
CA GLY A 158 -22.44 13.04 1.94
C GLY A 158 -22.25 14.14 0.88
N ARG A 159 -21.03 14.69 0.69
CA ARG A 159 -20.77 15.76 -0.27
C ARG A 159 -20.73 15.25 -1.71
N LYS A 160 -21.21 16.03 -2.67
CA LYS A 160 -21.00 15.76 -4.10
C LYS A 160 -19.54 15.98 -4.44
N ILE A 161 -18.97 15.09 -5.23
CA ILE A 161 -17.57 15.17 -5.68
C ILE A 161 -17.57 15.60 -7.15
N ALA A 162 -16.86 16.68 -7.44
CA ALA A 162 -16.74 17.22 -8.79
C ALA A 162 -15.51 16.66 -9.52
N LEU A 163 -14.34 16.65 -8.86
CA LEU A 163 -13.07 16.33 -9.50
C LEU A 163 -12.15 15.60 -8.53
N ILE A 164 -11.39 14.64 -9.06
CA ILE A 164 -10.28 13.97 -8.39
C ILE A 164 -9.05 14.15 -9.27
N HIS A 165 -7.97 14.72 -8.72
CA HIS A 165 -6.73 14.93 -9.47
C HIS A 165 -5.53 14.39 -8.71
N THR A 166 -4.80 13.49 -9.35
CA THR A 166 -3.58 12.89 -8.82
C THR A 166 -2.41 13.19 -9.75
N TRP A 167 -1.27 13.51 -9.18
CA TRP A 167 -0.03 13.68 -9.93
C TRP A 167 1.15 13.11 -9.15
N GLY A 168 2.20 12.69 -9.87
CA GLY A 168 3.41 12.16 -9.25
C GLY A 168 4.63 12.30 -10.16
N TYR A 169 5.72 12.87 -9.63
CA TYR A 169 6.98 13.04 -10.33
C TYR A 169 8.07 12.28 -9.60
N ARG A 170 8.73 11.37 -10.30
CA ARG A 170 9.81 10.55 -9.78
C ARG A 170 10.97 10.50 -10.77
N GLN A 171 12.17 10.36 -10.26
CA GLN A 171 13.32 9.97 -11.08
C GLN A 171 13.23 8.49 -11.49
N LYS A 172 14.04 8.10 -12.47
CA LYS A 172 14.23 6.69 -12.84
C LYS A 172 14.55 5.87 -11.59
N PRO A 173 13.88 4.73 -11.35
CA PRO A 173 14.14 3.92 -10.15
C PRO A 173 15.60 3.46 -10.04
N ASP A 174 16.16 3.50 -8.85
CA ASP A 174 17.52 2.98 -8.60
C ASP A 174 17.59 1.46 -8.71
N ILE A 175 16.49 0.77 -8.38
CA ILE A 175 16.38 -0.68 -8.47
C ILE A 175 16.11 -1.05 -9.93
N LYS A 176 17.10 -1.65 -10.61
CA LYS A 176 17.00 -2.01 -12.04
C LYS A 176 15.85 -2.98 -12.35
N ALA A 177 15.43 -3.83 -11.40
CA ALA A 177 14.26 -4.68 -11.58
C ALA A 177 13.01 -3.87 -11.93
N ASN A 178 12.83 -2.69 -11.34
CA ASN A 178 11.69 -1.80 -11.61
C ASN A 178 11.77 -1.09 -12.98
N TRP A 179 12.87 -1.25 -13.72
CA TRP A 179 12.97 -0.81 -15.10
C TRP A 179 12.14 -1.69 -16.04
N HIS A 180 11.73 -2.88 -15.55
CA HIS A 180 10.96 -3.84 -16.33
C HIS A 180 9.52 -3.90 -15.83
N ARG A 181 8.56 -3.71 -16.75
CA ARG A 181 7.12 -3.80 -16.40
C ARG A 181 6.72 -5.15 -15.82
N ALA A 182 7.38 -6.21 -16.23
CA ALA A 182 7.15 -7.56 -15.69
C ALA A 182 7.46 -7.67 -14.18
N TRP A 183 8.30 -6.78 -13.63
CA TRP A 183 8.65 -6.75 -12.22
C TRP A 183 7.94 -5.67 -11.42
N GLY A 184 7.64 -4.53 -12.05
CA GLY A 184 7.03 -3.37 -11.37
C GLY A 184 5.55 -3.16 -11.69
N GLY A 185 5.02 -3.84 -12.70
CA GLY A 185 3.64 -3.63 -13.18
C GLY A 185 3.41 -2.26 -13.85
N GLY A 186 4.49 -1.48 -14.05
CA GLY A 186 4.42 -0.10 -14.50
C GLY A 186 4.12 0.90 -13.39
N HIS A 187 4.32 2.20 -13.68
CA HIS A 187 4.20 3.27 -12.67
C HIS A 187 2.80 3.35 -12.03
N ILE A 188 1.75 3.00 -12.77
CA ILE A 188 0.38 2.96 -12.25
C ILE A 188 0.25 1.94 -11.12
N VAL A 189 0.73 0.71 -11.32
CA VAL A 189 0.66 -0.36 -10.32
C VAL A 189 1.64 -0.13 -9.19
N GLU A 190 2.87 0.32 -9.51
CA GLU A 190 3.91 0.50 -8.50
C GLU A 190 3.61 1.66 -7.54
N ASN A 191 3.16 2.81 -8.06
CA ASN A 191 3.04 4.02 -7.27
C ASN A 191 1.61 4.57 -7.17
N GLN A 192 0.85 4.54 -8.27
CA GLN A 192 -0.46 5.20 -8.29
C GLN A 192 -1.59 4.32 -7.74
N ILE A 193 -1.30 3.06 -7.44
CA ILE A 193 -2.21 2.22 -6.66
C ILE A 193 -2.57 2.87 -5.31
N HIS A 194 -1.62 3.55 -4.66
CA HIS A 194 -1.85 4.20 -3.37
C HIS A 194 -2.88 5.34 -3.42
N PRO A 195 -2.76 6.38 -4.28
CA PRO A 195 -3.78 7.44 -4.33
C PRO A 195 -5.10 6.94 -4.93
N LEU A 196 -5.11 5.96 -5.84
CA LEU A 196 -6.35 5.36 -6.33
C LEU A 196 -7.06 4.58 -5.21
N ASP A 197 -6.33 3.81 -4.44
CA ASP A 197 -6.82 3.11 -3.26
C ASP A 197 -7.31 4.10 -2.18
N LEU A 198 -6.56 5.17 -1.93
CA LEU A 198 -6.97 6.22 -0.99
C LEU A 198 -8.26 6.90 -1.44
N THR A 199 -8.44 7.17 -2.74
CA THR A 199 -9.70 7.71 -3.29
C THR A 199 -10.88 6.82 -2.92
N ARG A 200 -10.76 5.50 -3.13
CA ARG A 200 -11.80 4.52 -2.79
C ARG A 200 -12.12 4.54 -1.29
N TYR A 201 -11.09 4.59 -0.45
CA TYR A 201 -11.26 4.69 1.00
C TYR A 201 -11.97 5.98 1.42
N LEU A 202 -11.53 7.12 0.89
CA LEU A 202 -12.06 8.44 1.28
C LEU A 202 -13.51 8.65 0.84
N LEU A 203 -13.89 8.15 -0.33
CA LEU A 203 -15.18 8.41 -0.95
C LEU A 203 -16.15 7.21 -0.85
N GLY A 204 -15.67 6.04 -0.45
CA GLY A 204 -16.45 4.80 -0.44
C GLY A 204 -16.95 4.45 -1.83
N ASP A 205 -18.12 3.83 -1.93
CA ASP A 205 -18.73 3.41 -3.20
C ASP A 205 -18.81 4.54 -4.26
N ARG A 206 -18.94 5.80 -3.84
CA ARG A 206 -18.96 6.95 -4.77
C ARG A 206 -17.63 7.22 -5.45
N GLY A 207 -16.52 6.84 -4.83
CA GLY A 207 -15.17 6.97 -5.36
C GLY A 207 -14.70 5.75 -6.16
N GLU A 208 -15.56 4.75 -6.35
CA GLU A 208 -15.23 3.55 -7.10
C GLU A 208 -15.17 3.87 -8.60
N PRO A 209 -13.99 3.68 -9.25
CA PRO A 209 -13.87 3.88 -10.69
C PRO A 209 -14.69 2.85 -11.48
N ILE A 210 -15.45 3.32 -12.47
CA ILE A 210 -16.27 2.49 -13.37
C ILE A 210 -15.74 2.45 -14.79
N SER A 211 -14.78 3.32 -15.12
CA SER A 211 -14.10 3.31 -16.43
C SER A 211 -12.72 3.91 -16.32
N MET A 212 -11.78 3.38 -17.12
CA MET A 212 -10.41 3.86 -17.21
C MET A 212 -10.05 4.11 -18.67
N TYR A 213 -9.45 5.27 -18.95
CA TYR A 213 -8.81 5.57 -20.23
C TYR A 213 -7.41 6.10 -19.99
N ALA A 214 -6.41 5.45 -20.57
CA ALA A 214 -5.01 5.76 -20.32
C ALA A 214 -4.20 5.92 -21.58
N ARG A 215 -3.18 6.75 -21.51
CA ARG A 215 -2.10 6.91 -22.48
C ARG A 215 -0.76 6.89 -21.77
N TYR A 216 0.27 6.46 -22.46
CA TYR A 216 1.64 6.43 -21.98
C TYR A 216 2.63 7.04 -22.96
N ASN A 217 3.80 7.39 -22.45
CA ASN A 217 4.97 7.80 -23.21
C ASN A 217 6.11 6.82 -22.93
N GLU A 218 6.88 6.45 -23.94
CA GLU A 218 8.05 5.59 -23.86
C GLU A 218 9.23 6.11 -24.71
N SER A 219 9.28 7.41 -24.95
CA SER A 219 10.28 8.06 -25.80
C SER A 219 11.27 8.94 -25.03
N PHE A 220 11.17 9.00 -23.71
CA PHE A 220 12.02 9.82 -22.86
C PHE A 220 13.31 9.10 -22.46
N TYR A 221 13.24 7.80 -22.12
CA TYR A 221 14.41 6.98 -21.84
C TYR A 221 14.79 6.08 -23.00
N GLU A 222 16.11 5.91 -23.22
CA GLU A 222 16.62 5.01 -24.26
C GLU A 222 16.40 3.55 -23.87
N LYS A 223 15.83 2.77 -24.79
CA LYS A 223 15.60 1.31 -24.59
C LYS A 223 16.92 0.52 -24.56
N SER A 224 17.99 1.05 -25.15
CA SER A 224 19.33 0.47 -25.13
C SER A 224 19.89 0.27 -23.73
N ASP A 225 19.41 1.05 -22.75
CA ASP A 225 19.82 0.95 -21.34
C ASP A 225 19.13 -0.19 -20.58
N GLY A 226 18.30 -0.98 -21.25
CA GLY A 226 17.49 -2.02 -20.62
C GLY A 226 16.19 -1.51 -19.97
N TRP A 227 15.80 -0.26 -20.28
CA TRP A 227 14.53 0.30 -19.86
C TRP A 227 13.39 -0.20 -20.77
N ASP A 228 12.44 -0.97 -20.23
CA ASP A 228 11.23 -1.40 -20.96
C ASP A 228 9.95 -0.93 -20.26
N ASN A 229 10.08 -0.11 -19.20
CA ASN A 229 8.93 0.51 -18.55
C ASN A 229 8.42 1.70 -19.37
N TRP A 230 7.24 2.18 -19.05
CA TRP A 230 6.70 3.42 -19.59
C TRP A 230 7.21 4.61 -18.78
N ASP A 231 7.60 5.68 -19.49
CA ASP A 231 8.21 6.85 -18.84
C ASP A 231 7.20 7.68 -18.09
N SER A 232 5.99 7.81 -18.67
CA SER A 232 4.93 8.64 -18.14
C SER A 232 3.56 8.05 -18.46
N TYR A 233 2.59 8.36 -17.61
CA TYR A 233 1.19 8.01 -17.80
C TYR A 233 0.28 9.24 -17.67
N SER A 234 -0.78 9.26 -18.48
CA SER A 234 -1.95 10.09 -18.29
C SER A 234 -3.18 9.19 -18.29
N VAL A 235 -3.94 9.22 -17.22
CA VAL A 235 -5.14 8.41 -17.03
C VAL A 235 -6.32 9.32 -16.73
N SER A 236 -7.46 9.06 -17.36
CA SER A 236 -8.76 9.64 -17.02
C SER A 236 -9.70 8.53 -16.59
N PHE A 237 -10.55 8.80 -15.61
CA PHE A 237 -11.52 7.84 -15.09
C PHE A 237 -12.81 8.51 -14.64
N GLU A 238 -13.89 7.74 -14.63
CA GLU A 238 -15.18 8.10 -14.07
C GLU A 238 -15.43 7.27 -12.83
N CYS A 239 -16.02 7.89 -11.80
CA CYS A 239 -16.43 7.20 -10.60
C CYS A 239 -17.94 6.96 -10.57
N LYS A 240 -18.38 5.92 -9.88
CA LYS A 240 -19.78 5.54 -9.68
C LYS A 240 -20.62 6.70 -9.13
N GLY A 241 -20.05 7.59 -8.33
CA GLY A 241 -20.69 8.81 -7.82
C GLY A 241 -20.78 9.97 -8.82
N GLY A 242 -20.38 9.77 -10.08
CA GLY A 242 -20.42 10.80 -11.13
C GLY A 242 -19.21 11.73 -11.15
N ALA A 243 -18.25 11.59 -10.24
CA ALA A 243 -17.01 12.35 -10.27
C ALA A 243 -16.15 11.91 -11.47
N VAL A 244 -15.43 12.86 -12.06
CA VAL A 244 -14.35 12.57 -13.01
C VAL A 244 -13.01 12.66 -12.33
N GLY A 245 -12.07 11.79 -12.71
CA GLY A 245 -10.75 11.77 -12.14
C GLY A 245 -9.64 11.73 -13.17
N SER A 246 -8.46 12.15 -12.76
CA SER A 246 -7.25 12.06 -13.57
C SER A 246 -6.03 11.68 -12.75
N VAL A 247 -5.11 10.96 -13.39
CA VAL A 247 -3.77 10.67 -12.88
C VAL A 247 -2.74 11.08 -13.91
N ALA A 248 -1.78 11.92 -13.53
CA ALA A 248 -0.63 12.26 -14.36
C ALA A 248 0.65 11.94 -13.61
N THR A 249 1.47 11.04 -14.15
CA THR A 249 2.66 10.57 -13.43
C THR A 249 3.83 10.29 -14.37
N THR A 250 5.05 10.45 -13.87
CA THR A 250 6.27 10.25 -14.66
C THR A 250 7.43 9.74 -13.84
N TYR A 251 8.31 8.96 -14.49
CA TYR A 251 9.68 8.69 -14.03
C TYR A 251 10.71 9.67 -14.65
N GLY A 252 10.27 10.58 -15.50
CA GLY A 252 11.13 11.52 -16.25
C GLY A 252 11.65 12.70 -15.43
N ALA A 253 11.52 12.72 -14.12
CA ALA A 253 12.13 13.75 -13.30
C ALA A 253 13.65 13.55 -13.20
N PHE A 254 14.40 14.65 -13.07
CA PHE A 254 15.86 14.62 -13.06
C PHE A 254 16.42 13.97 -11.77
N PRO A 255 17.62 13.36 -11.83
CA PRO A 255 18.24 12.75 -10.67
C PRO A 255 18.44 13.75 -9.52
N GLY A 256 18.17 13.30 -8.30
CA GLY A 256 18.31 14.12 -7.09
C GLY A 256 17.05 14.93 -6.71
N ILE A 257 16.02 14.96 -7.57
CA ILE A 257 14.73 15.48 -7.14
C ILE A 257 14.14 14.56 -6.07
N GLN A 258 13.69 15.13 -4.97
CA GLN A 258 12.84 14.36 -4.07
C GLN A 258 11.51 14.08 -4.78
N GLY A 259 11.16 12.79 -4.92
CA GLY A 259 9.89 12.40 -5.51
C GLY A 259 8.73 13.12 -4.83
N SER A 260 7.88 13.77 -5.62
CA SER A 260 6.72 14.50 -5.13
C SER A 260 5.44 13.92 -5.72
N TRP A 261 4.39 13.92 -4.94
CA TRP A 261 3.06 13.53 -5.39
C TRP A 261 2.00 14.35 -4.68
N GLY A 262 0.88 14.53 -5.35
CA GLY A 262 -0.28 15.19 -4.80
C GLY A 262 -1.56 14.48 -5.21
N HIS A 263 -2.56 14.65 -4.38
CA HIS A 263 -3.89 14.12 -4.58
C HIS A 263 -4.90 15.15 -4.11
N ASP A 264 -5.70 15.69 -5.02
CA ASP A 264 -6.66 16.73 -4.77
C ASP A 264 -8.07 16.20 -5.03
N ILE A 265 -9.01 16.54 -4.13
CA ILE A 265 -10.43 16.24 -4.28
C ILE A 265 -11.21 17.53 -4.16
N VAL A 266 -12.00 17.86 -5.18
CA VAL A 266 -12.92 19.00 -5.18
C VAL A 266 -14.32 18.47 -4.92
N ALA A 267 -14.88 18.87 -3.80
CA ALA A 267 -16.21 18.50 -3.34
C ALA A 267 -17.07 19.74 -3.06
N GLU A 268 -18.36 19.53 -2.90
CA GLU A 268 -19.32 20.58 -2.53
C GLU A 268 -18.91 21.21 -1.19
N GLY A 269 -18.54 22.51 -1.22
CA GLY A 269 -18.11 23.27 -0.05
C GLY A 269 -16.79 22.83 0.57
N LEU A 270 -15.97 22.02 -0.13
CA LEU A 270 -14.71 21.51 0.40
C LEU A 270 -13.71 21.20 -0.70
N VAL A 271 -12.47 21.68 -0.54
CA VAL A 271 -11.33 21.21 -1.33
C VAL A 271 -10.35 20.50 -0.41
N VAL A 272 -10.02 19.27 -0.74
CA VAL A 272 -8.98 18.49 -0.04
C VAL A 272 -7.71 18.50 -0.87
N LYS A 273 -6.58 18.81 -0.23
CA LYS A 273 -5.25 18.68 -0.84
C LYS A 273 -4.38 17.75 0.01
N ILE A 274 -3.83 16.74 -0.63
CA ILE A 274 -2.93 15.77 0.01
C ILE A 274 -1.56 15.89 -0.66
N ARG A 275 -0.52 16.11 0.15
CA ARG A 275 0.86 16.22 -0.30
C ARG A 275 1.74 15.30 0.56
N GLY A 276 2.23 14.21 -0.03
CA GLY A 276 2.76 13.13 0.78
C GLY A 276 1.69 12.56 1.72
N HIS A 277 1.95 12.57 3.02
CA HIS A 277 0.98 12.13 4.03
C HIS A 277 0.33 13.30 4.80
N ASN A 278 0.51 14.54 4.33
CA ASN A 278 -0.09 15.71 4.95
C ASN A 278 -1.40 16.08 4.22
N PHE A 279 -2.42 16.41 4.99
CA PHE A 279 -3.76 16.73 4.50
C PHE A 279 -4.09 18.20 4.82
N GLU A 280 -4.68 18.89 3.86
CA GLU A 280 -5.22 20.22 4.00
C GLU A 280 -6.68 20.20 3.51
N LEU A 281 -7.62 20.59 4.38
CA LEU A 281 -9.04 20.67 4.10
C LEU A 281 -9.44 22.15 4.10
N LEU A 282 -9.88 22.66 2.94
CA LEU A 282 -10.27 24.04 2.73
C LEU A 282 -11.79 24.10 2.59
N PHE A 283 -12.48 24.64 3.59
CA PHE A 283 -13.93 24.74 3.62
C PHE A 283 -14.40 26.07 3.01
N GLU A 284 -15.62 26.11 2.46
CA GLU A 284 -16.21 27.27 1.81
C GLU A 284 -16.40 28.50 2.73
N ASP A 285 -16.49 28.26 4.04
CA ASP A 285 -16.57 29.33 5.05
C ASP A 285 -15.21 29.99 5.35
N GLY A 286 -14.14 29.57 4.64
CA GLY A 286 -12.77 30.03 4.84
C GLY A 286 -12.00 29.31 5.94
N THR A 287 -12.59 28.32 6.59
CA THR A 287 -11.88 27.46 7.55
C THR A 287 -10.85 26.58 6.81
N VAL A 288 -9.66 26.46 7.36
CA VAL A 288 -8.59 25.56 6.88
C VAL A 288 -8.17 24.66 8.01
N GLU A 289 -8.29 23.35 7.79
CA GLU A 289 -7.72 22.32 8.68
C GLU A 289 -6.45 21.75 8.03
N THR A 290 -5.34 21.76 8.76
CA THR A 290 -4.10 21.12 8.33
C THR A 290 -3.78 19.99 9.28
N ILE A 291 -3.59 18.77 8.73
CA ILE A 291 -3.29 17.56 9.48
C ILE A 291 -1.95 17.00 8.96
N ALA A 292 -0.90 17.21 9.73
CA ALA A 292 0.41 16.66 9.45
C ALA A 292 0.47 15.17 9.85
N SER A 293 1.21 14.37 9.09
CA SER A 293 1.48 12.99 9.46
C SER A 293 2.67 12.95 10.42
N GLU A 294 2.40 12.61 11.67
CA GLU A 294 3.42 12.48 12.72
C GLU A 294 4.06 11.09 12.73
N ILE A 295 3.34 10.08 12.25
CA ILE A 295 3.77 8.69 12.23
C ILE A 295 3.73 8.18 10.79
N ASP A 296 4.74 7.42 10.39
CA ASP A 296 4.73 6.72 9.09
C ASP A 296 3.50 5.79 9.05
N PRO A 297 2.59 5.97 8.08
CA PRO A 297 1.40 5.11 7.95
C PRO A 297 1.71 3.62 7.83
N THR A 298 2.94 3.27 7.42
CA THR A 298 3.41 1.89 7.39
C THR A 298 3.49 1.28 8.78
N ILE A 299 3.89 2.06 9.78
CA ILE A 299 3.90 1.59 11.17
C ILE A 299 2.46 1.36 11.66
N THR A 300 1.58 2.31 11.37
CA THR A 300 0.16 2.22 11.78
C THR A 300 -0.53 1.00 11.18
N ILE A 301 -0.34 0.72 9.88
CA ILE A 301 -0.95 -0.45 9.23
C ILE A 301 -0.33 -1.75 9.75
N ALA A 302 0.99 -1.79 10.01
CA ALA A 302 1.64 -2.97 10.57
C ALA A 302 1.10 -3.29 11.98
N HIS A 303 0.92 -2.28 12.81
CA HIS A 303 0.36 -2.45 14.16
C HIS A 303 -1.12 -2.88 14.11
N ALA A 304 -1.92 -2.34 13.19
CA ALA A 304 -3.31 -2.79 12.99
C ALA A 304 -3.37 -4.27 12.59
N PHE A 305 -2.50 -4.71 11.67
CA PHE A 305 -2.39 -6.11 11.27
C PHE A 305 -1.98 -7.02 12.44
N LEU A 306 -0.93 -6.64 13.19
CA LEU A 306 -0.45 -7.42 14.34
C LEU A 306 -1.51 -7.52 15.44
N HIS A 307 -2.24 -6.43 15.70
CA HIS A 307 -3.36 -6.45 16.64
C HIS A 307 -4.44 -7.44 16.20
N ALA A 308 -4.89 -7.34 14.93
CA ALA A 308 -5.91 -8.24 14.38
C ALA A 308 -5.44 -9.71 14.37
N SER A 309 -4.17 -9.96 14.04
CA SER A 309 -3.58 -11.30 14.03
C SER A 309 -3.54 -11.94 15.43
N ARG A 310 -3.30 -11.14 16.46
CA ARG A 310 -3.18 -11.61 17.84
C ARG A 310 -4.52 -11.79 18.54
N THR A 311 -5.47 -10.88 18.29
CA THR A 311 -6.72 -10.80 19.05
C THR A 311 -7.94 -11.32 18.30
N GLY A 312 -7.87 -11.41 16.96
CA GLY A 312 -9.02 -11.62 16.09
C GLY A 312 -9.92 -10.39 15.95
N ASP A 313 -9.56 -9.25 16.55
CA ASP A 313 -10.29 -8.00 16.40
C ASP A 313 -9.84 -7.26 15.14
N HIS A 314 -10.70 -7.24 14.14
CA HIS A 314 -10.47 -6.60 12.84
C HIS A 314 -10.95 -5.14 12.78
N SER A 315 -11.43 -4.55 13.88
CA SER A 315 -12.04 -3.21 13.89
C SER A 315 -11.08 -2.09 13.47
N ALA A 316 -9.78 -2.28 13.67
CA ALA A 316 -8.74 -1.33 13.25
C ALA A 316 -8.34 -1.47 11.76
N LEU A 317 -8.77 -2.54 11.07
CA LEU A 317 -8.47 -2.75 9.67
C LEU A 317 -9.34 -1.84 8.79
N ARG A 318 -8.70 -1.12 7.87
CA ARG A 318 -9.38 -0.16 6.97
C ARG A 318 -9.63 -0.73 5.58
N GLN A 319 -9.33 -2.00 5.38
CA GLN A 319 -9.60 -2.79 4.17
C GLN A 319 -9.56 -4.28 4.50
N ASP A 320 -10.23 -5.06 3.69
CA ASP A 320 -10.02 -6.50 3.57
C ASP A 320 -9.17 -6.82 2.32
N TYR A 321 -8.95 -8.11 2.08
CA TYR A 321 -8.18 -8.57 0.94
C TYR A 321 -8.85 -8.21 -0.40
N ASP A 322 -10.16 -8.35 -0.49
CA ASP A 322 -10.93 -8.11 -1.71
C ASP A 322 -10.96 -6.63 -2.10
N ASP A 323 -11.07 -5.76 -1.12
CA ASP A 323 -11.00 -4.32 -1.33
C ASP A 323 -9.61 -3.89 -1.84
N ALA A 324 -8.54 -4.47 -1.30
CA ALA A 324 -7.18 -4.21 -1.79
C ALA A 324 -6.94 -4.80 -3.20
N ALA A 325 -7.47 -5.99 -3.47
CA ALA A 325 -7.42 -6.64 -4.79
C ALA A 325 -8.14 -5.79 -5.85
N ARG A 326 -9.26 -5.16 -5.49
CA ARG A 326 -9.99 -4.25 -6.38
C ARG A 326 -9.15 -3.03 -6.76
N SER A 327 -8.34 -2.47 -5.86
CA SER A 327 -7.42 -1.38 -6.19
C SER A 327 -6.37 -1.80 -7.22
N LEU A 328 -5.89 -3.04 -7.16
CA LEU A 328 -5.02 -3.61 -8.18
C LEU A 328 -5.73 -3.78 -9.52
N GLU A 329 -6.94 -4.32 -9.53
CA GLU A 329 -7.76 -4.49 -10.75
C GLU A 329 -7.93 -3.17 -11.50
N ILE A 330 -8.22 -2.08 -10.78
CA ILE A 330 -8.34 -0.73 -11.35
C ILE A 330 -7.03 -0.30 -12.03
N CYS A 331 -5.89 -0.54 -11.41
CA CYS A 331 -4.58 -0.24 -11.99
C CYS A 331 -4.28 -1.09 -13.23
N LEU A 332 -4.62 -2.38 -13.22
CA LEU A 332 -4.46 -3.27 -14.37
C LEU A 332 -5.39 -2.88 -15.53
N ALA A 333 -6.61 -2.39 -15.24
CA ALA A 333 -7.51 -1.84 -16.24
C ALA A 333 -6.92 -0.58 -16.91
N ALA A 334 -6.25 0.30 -16.15
CA ALA A 334 -5.53 1.43 -16.71
C ALA A 334 -4.37 0.98 -17.62
N ASN A 335 -3.60 -0.04 -17.22
CA ASN A 335 -2.57 -0.62 -18.07
C ASN A 335 -3.15 -1.21 -19.36
N THR A 336 -4.26 -1.95 -19.27
CA THR A 336 -4.96 -2.50 -20.44
C THR A 336 -5.42 -1.40 -21.37
N SER A 337 -6.01 -0.33 -20.82
CA SER A 337 -6.42 0.84 -21.62
C SER A 337 -5.23 1.50 -22.31
N ALA A 338 -4.10 1.67 -21.63
CA ALA A 338 -2.88 2.25 -22.20
C ALA A 338 -2.35 1.42 -23.38
N MET A 339 -2.35 0.08 -23.25
CA MET A 339 -1.88 -0.83 -24.29
C MET A 339 -2.82 -0.88 -25.51
N THR A 340 -4.13 -0.87 -25.29
CA THR A 340 -5.13 -1.04 -26.35
C THR A 340 -5.59 0.28 -26.96
N GLY A 341 -5.40 1.40 -26.25
CA GLY A 341 -5.94 2.70 -26.64
C GLY A 341 -7.45 2.82 -26.50
N GLN A 342 -8.10 1.86 -25.82
CA GLN A 342 -9.55 1.80 -25.63
C GLN A 342 -9.94 2.13 -24.18
N VAL A 343 -11.16 2.60 -23.99
CA VAL A 343 -11.74 2.71 -22.65
C VAL A 343 -12.00 1.31 -22.11
N VAL A 344 -11.53 1.04 -20.90
CA VAL A 344 -11.84 -0.19 -20.16
C VAL A 344 -12.94 0.11 -19.15
N LYS A 345 -14.06 -0.61 -19.25
CA LYS A 345 -15.14 -0.57 -18.24
C LYS A 345 -14.81 -1.52 -17.10
N LEU A 346 -15.12 -1.08 -15.88
CA LEU A 346 -14.97 -1.83 -14.65
C LEU A 346 -16.37 -2.23 -14.16
N ALA A 347 -16.51 -3.48 -13.70
CA ALA A 347 -17.79 -4.01 -13.21
C ALA A 347 -18.16 -3.43 -11.82
#